data_a4833136b0ccdefbaf05a85a4457563a
#
_entry.id   a4833136b0ccdefbaf05a85a4457563a
#
_cell.length_a   1.000
_cell.length_b   1.000
_cell.length_c   1.000
_cell.angle_alpha   90.00
_cell.angle_beta   90.00
_cell.angle_gamma   90.00
#
_symmetry.space_group_name_H-M   'P 1'
#
loop_
_entity.id
_entity.type
_entity.pdbx_description
1 polymer ?
#
loop_
_entity_poly.entity_id
_entity_poly.type
_entity_poly.pdbx_seq_one_letter_code
_entity_poly.pdbx_strand_id
1 'polypeptide(L)'
;MTVLVVPGAVGNTNPARAIFDNPFAHGCSADVQSCVPTGALNAQAQSAAAPAATAAQVQPAVPQLELSGSSWVAQFPTGTSTNDLSPAFRDAVNAFIQAINSAGGTVSIAATYRPPERAYLMHYAWKIANGTIQPDRVPTMAGVNIEWDHGNKQSSVNAAKAMKTGYGMKHIAALDTNHTSRTAIDMNVSGMIGKTILSKDGTKVKIKAASDLYPVGASYGVHKLESDPPH
;
A
#
# COMPACT_ATOMS: atom_id res chain seq x y z
N MET A 1 -1.03 13.34 -21.88
CA MET A 1 -2.24 13.67 -21.09
C MET A 1 -2.38 12.58 -20.06
N THR A 2 -2.16 12.92 -18.81
CA THR A 2 -2.32 11.99 -17.68
C THR A 2 -3.80 11.95 -17.29
N VAL A 3 -4.39 10.78 -17.23
CA VAL A 3 -5.76 10.58 -16.78
C VAL A 3 -5.68 9.83 -15.45
N LEU A 4 -5.96 10.52 -14.36
CA LEU A 4 -6.21 9.89 -13.06
C LEU A 4 -7.66 9.40 -13.05
N VAL A 5 -7.88 8.16 -12.72
CA VAL A 5 -9.21 7.57 -12.83
C VAL A 5 -9.60 6.88 -11.54
N VAL A 6 -10.74 7.26 -10.99
CA VAL A 6 -11.32 6.72 -9.75
C VAL A 6 -12.59 5.95 -10.08
N PRO A 7 -12.86 4.78 -9.48
CA PRO A 7 -14.15 4.12 -9.64
C PRO A 7 -15.26 5.02 -9.12
N GLY A 8 -16.36 5.09 -9.85
CA GLY A 8 -17.58 5.71 -9.35
C GLY A 8 -17.98 5.05 -8.03
N ALA A 9 -18.37 5.84 -7.04
CA ALA A 9 -18.86 5.34 -5.76
C ALA A 9 -20.05 4.40 -6.02
N VAL A 10 -19.82 3.10 -5.97
CA VAL A 10 -20.88 2.12 -5.86
C VAL A 10 -21.46 2.33 -4.47
N GLY A 11 -22.75 2.69 -4.40
CA GLY A 11 -23.42 2.99 -3.14
C GLY A 11 -23.10 1.93 -2.09
N ASN A 12 -22.64 2.41 -0.94
CA ASN A 12 -22.31 1.61 0.22
C ASN A 12 -23.61 0.99 0.78
N THR A 13 -24.02 -0.16 0.26
CA THR A 13 -24.95 -1.04 0.96
C THR A 13 -24.13 -1.80 2.00
N ASN A 14 -24.09 -1.26 3.20
CA ASN A 14 -23.54 -1.88 4.39
C ASN A 14 -24.23 -3.24 4.63
N PRO A 15 -23.58 -4.39 4.42
CA PRO A 15 -24.13 -5.63 4.91
C PRO A 15 -23.90 -5.69 6.41
N ALA A 16 -25.00 -5.83 7.13
CA ALA A 16 -25.07 -5.98 8.56
C ALA A 16 -23.95 -6.89 9.10
N ARG A 17 -23.34 -6.38 10.15
CA ARG A 17 -22.39 -7.04 11.05
C ARG A 17 -22.99 -8.37 11.50
N ALA A 18 -22.54 -9.47 10.92
CA ALA A 18 -22.84 -10.80 11.44
C ALA A 18 -22.03 -10.99 12.72
N ILE A 19 -22.71 -10.98 13.84
CA ILE A 19 -22.20 -11.39 15.15
C ILE A 19 -22.02 -12.90 15.06
N PHE A 20 -20.79 -13.38 15.02
CA PHE A 20 -20.50 -14.80 15.25
C PHE A 20 -20.51 -15.05 16.74
N ASP A 21 -21.64 -15.57 17.24
CA ASP A 21 -21.73 -16.22 18.53
C ASP A 21 -20.80 -17.45 18.53
N ASN A 22 -19.93 -17.48 19.51
CA ASN A 22 -19.05 -18.60 19.79
C ASN A 22 -19.75 -19.56 20.77
N PRO A 23 -20.17 -20.77 20.39
CA PRO A 23 -20.81 -21.71 21.29
C PRO A 23 -19.81 -22.79 21.76
N PHE A 24 -18.83 -22.43 22.57
CA PHE A 24 -18.10 -23.42 23.41
C PHE A 24 -17.69 -22.78 24.73
N ALA A 25 -18.69 -22.61 25.61
CA ALA A 25 -18.50 -22.47 27.04
C ALA A 25 -19.28 -23.61 27.69
N HIS A 26 -18.66 -24.72 27.92
CA HIS A 26 -19.10 -25.68 28.92
C HIS A 26 -17.95 -26.01 29.83
N GLY A 27 -18.11 -25.50 31.04
CA GLY A 27 -17.32 -25.83 32.20
C GLY A 27 -17.52 -27.30 32.60
N CYS A 28 -16.49 -27.85 33.19
CA CYS A 28 -16.62 -28.92 34.14
C CYS A 28 -15.86 -28.56 35.39
N SER A 29 -16.64 -28.54 36.48
CA SER A 29 -16.22 -28.33 37.84
C SER A 29 -15.88 -29.69 38.50
N ALA A 30 -14.88 -29.62 39.35
CA ALA A 30 -14.76 -30.31 40.66
C ALA A 30 -14.64 -31.82 40.77
N ASP A 31 -13.67 -32.16 41.59
CA ASP A 31 -13.53 -33.21 42.56
C ASP A 31 -13.21 -34.64 42.10
N VAL A 32 -12.15 -35.17 42.63
CA VAL A 32 -12.05 -36.19 43.65
C VAL A 32 -10.63 -36.75 43.78
N GLN A 33 -10.00 -36.46 44.92
CA GLN A 33 -9.28 -37.32 45.86
C GLN A 33 -8.44 -38.55 45.34
N SER A 34 -7.17 -38.45 45.70
CA SER A 34 -6.43 -39.46 46.45
C SER A 34 -6.30 -40.89 45.88
N CYS A 35 -5.06 -41.26 45.56
CA CYS A 35 -4.51 -42.56 45.97
C CYS A 35 -2.98 -42.53 45.80
N VAL A 36 -2.28 -42.62 46.95
CA VAL A 36 -0.86 -42.96 47.04
C VAL A 36 -0.78 -44.49 47.17
N PRO A 37 0.20 -45.14 46.59
CA PRO A 37 0.92 -46.18 47.28
C PRO A 37 2.41 -45.97 47.35
N THR A 38 2.91 -46.09 48.58
CA THR A 38 4.27 -46.25 49.01
C THR A 38 4.91 -47.46 48.40
N GLY A 39 6.18 -47.32 48.01
CA GLY A 39 7.04 -48.46 47.63
C GLY A 39 8.45 -47.99 47.37
N ALA A 40 9.30 -48.05 48.38
CA ALA A 40 10.73 -47.80 48.30
C ALA A 40 11.42 -48.93 47.51
N LEU A 41 12.44 -48.55 46.75
CA LEU A 41 13.68 -49.32 46.65
C LEU A 41 14.75 -48.47 45.97
N ASN A 42 15.85 -48.36 46.68
CA ASN A 42 17.14 -47.76 46.36
C ASN A 42 17.76 -48.39 45.09
N ALA A 43 18.25 -47.52 44.17
CA ALA A 43 19.38 -47.85 43.31
C ALA A 43 20.15 -46.60 42.98
N GLN A 44 21.32 -46.48 43.58
CA GLN A 44 22.35 -45.48 43.21
C GLN A 44 22.86 -45.84 41.80
N ALA A 45 22.67 -44.93 40.85
CA ALA A 45 23.41 -44.95 39.60
C ALA A 45 24.09 -43.57 39.46
N GLN A 46 25.40 -43.61 39.42
CA GLN A 46 26.28 -42.50 39.17
C GLN A 46 25.95 -41.91 37.79
N SER A 47 25.50 -40.66 37.75
CA SER A 47 25.33 -39.93 36.51
C SER A 47 26.58 -39.12 36.23
N ALA A 48 27.25 -39.46 35.14
CA ALA A 48 28.29 -38.64 34.55
C ALA A 48 27.67 -37.33 34.04
N ALA A 49 28.19 -36.22 34.54
CA ALA A 49 27.79 -34.87 34.10
C ALA A 49 28.20 -34.67 32.64
N ALA A 50 27.25 -34.62 31.75
CA ALA A 50 27.43 -34.07 30.41
C ALA A 50 27.55 -32.55 30.48
N PRO A 51 28.47 -31.91 29.73
CA PRO A 51 28.57 -30.45 29.73
C PRO A 51 27.28 -29.86 29.14
N ALA A 52 26.64 -28.97 29.89
CA ALA A 52 25.50 -28.17 29.42
C ALA A 52 25.96 -27.33 28.23
N ALA A 53 25.47 -27.70 27.04
CA ALA A 53 25.60 -26.85 25.88
C ALA A 53 24.80 -25.57 26.18
N THR A 54 25.50 -24.45 26.35
CA THR A 54 24.90 -23.12 26.47
C THR A 54 24.17 -22.84 25.17
N ALA A 55 22.87 -22.98 25.17
CA ALA A 55 22.02 -22.52 24.06
C ALA A 55 22.21 -20.99 23.95
N ALA A 56 22.97 -20.58 22.97
CA ALA A 56 23.07 -19.16 22.60
C ALA A 56 21.65 -18.66 22.31
N GLN A 57 21.11 -17.85 23.20
CA GLN A 57 19.87 -17.15 22.98
C GLN A 57 20.11 -16.22 21.79
N VAL A 58 19.54 -16.58 20.62
CA VAL A 58 19.44 -15.69 19.48
C VAL A 58 18.45 -14.60 19.88
N GLN A 59 18.97 -13.53 20.45
CA GLN A 59 18.18 -12.32 20.64
C GLN A 59 17.73 -11.84 19.26
N PRO A 60 16.41 -11.59 19.06
CA PRO A 60 15.97 -11.00 17.79
C PRO A 60 16.72 -9.68 17.61
N ALA A 61 17.44 -9.56 16.51
CA ALA A 61 18.18 -8.34 16.17
C ALA A 61 17.17 -7.19 16.12
N VAL A 62 17.36 -6.18 16.98
CA VAL A 62 16.57 -4.94 16.89
C VAL A 62 16.83 -4.37 15.50
N PRO A 63 15.79 -4.10 14.69
CA PRO A 63 15.97 -3.53 13.36
C PRO A 63 16.78 -2.25 13.48
N GLN A 64 17.95 -2.22 12.85
CA GLN A 64 18.77 -1.02 12.84
C GLN A 64 18.11 0.03 11.96
N LEU A 65 17.86 1.23 12.50
CA LEU A 65 17.31 2.34 11.72
C LEU A 65 18.35 2.84 10.71
N GLU A 66 17.93 3.10 9.49
CA GLU A 66 18.74 3.67 8.42
C GLU A 66 18.43 5.16 8.27
N LEU A 67 19.46 6.00 8.23
CA LEU A 67 19.30 7.44 8.06
C LEU A 67 18.53 7.77 6.79
N SER A 68 17.61 8.73 6.87
CA SER A 68 16.86 9.24 5.73
C SER A 68 17.79 9.81 4.65
N GLY A 69 17.36 9.76 3.40
CA GLY A 69 18.15 10.24 2.26
C GLY A 69 17.69 9.67 0.92
N SER A 70 18.46 9.96 -0.12
CA SER A 70 18.12 9.54 -1.50
C SER A 70 18.04 8.02 -1.69
N SER A 71 18.71 7.20 -0.88
CA SER A 71 18.63 5.72 -0.91
C SER A 71 17.20 5.22 -0.72
N TRP A 72 16.38 5.94 0.06
CA TRP A 72 14.98 5.59 0.30
C TRP A 72 14.05 5.80 -0.88
N VAL A 73 14.46 6.57 -1.89
CA VAL A 73 13.60 6.91 -3.05
C VAL A 73 13.24 5.68 -3.88
N ALA A 74 14.16 4.72 -3.98
CA ALA A 74 13.94 3.47 -4.73
C ALA A 74 13.16 2.41 -3.94
N GLN A 75 13.03 2.59 -2.61
CA GLN A 75 12.30 1.64 -1.77
C GLN A 75 10.78 1.80 -1.96
N PHE A 76 10.06 0.70 -1.81
CA PHE A 76 8.59 0.65 -1.95
C PHE A 76 8.10 1.28 -3.27
N PRO A 77 8.51 0.79 -4.45
CA PRO A 77 8.19 1.40 -5.73
C PRO A 77 6.68 1.46 -5.98
N THR A 78 6.23 2.49 -6.68
CA THR A 78 4.85 2.57 -7.18
C THR A 78 4.65 1.51 -8.27
N GLY A 79 3.55 0.76 -8.20
CA GLY A 79 3.16 -0.20 -9.22
C GLY A 79 2.77 0.46 -10.54
N THR A 80 2.96 -0.25 -11.64
CA THR A 80 2.57 0.17 -13.00
C THR A 80 1.79 -0.92 -13.74
N SER A 81 1.35 -1.95 -13.03
CA SER A 81 0.57 -3.06 -13.57
C SER A 81 -0.90 -2.96 -13.16
N THR A 82 -1.82 -3.27 -14.07
CA THR A 82 -3.24 -3.40 -13.72
C THR A 82 -3.48 -4.53 -12.71
N ASN A 83 -2.57 -5.50 -12.59
CA ASN A 83 -2.65 -6.56 -11.58
C ASN A 83 -2.53 -6.03 -10.14
N ASP A 84 -1.97 -4.84 -9.96
CA ASP A 84 -1.86 -4.18 -8.65
C ASP A 84 -3.18 -3.56 -8.18
N LEU A 85 -4.17 -3.43 -9.07
CA LEU A 85 -5.47 -2.84 -8.78
C LEU A 85 -6.40 -3.83 -8.05
N SER A 86 -7.40 -3.30 -7.35
CA SER A 86 -8.49 -4.12 -6.80
C SER A 86 -9.22 -4.86 -7.93
N PRO A 87 -9.73 -6.08 -7.70
CA PRO A 87 -10.25 -6.93 -8.79
C PRO A 87 -11.30 -6.24 -9.66
N ALA A 88 -12.33 -5.65 -9.05
CA ALA A 88 -13.41 -5.00 -9.79
C ALA A 88 -12.91 -3.78 -10.61
N PHE A 89 -11.99 -2.98 -10.03
CA PHE A 89 -11.45 -1.83 -10.73
C PHE A 89 -10.48 -2.24 -11.84
N ARG A 90 -9.69 -3.28 -11.60
CA ARG A 90 -8.82 -3.87 -12.64
C ARG A 90 -9.60 -4.31 -13.86
N ASP A 91 -10.73 -5.00 -13.67
CA ASP A 91 -11.55 -5.51 -14.76
C ASP A 91 -12.16 -4.34 -15.56
N ALA A 92 -12.62 -3.28 -14.89
CA ALA A 92 -13.09 -2.04 -15.51
C ALA A 92 -12.00 -1.36 -16.33
N VAL A 93 -10.81 -1.20 -15.76
CA VAL A 93 -9.65 -0.59 -16.41
C VAL A 93 -9.21 -1.39 -17.62
N ASN A 94 -9.11 -2.71 -17.50
CA ASN A 94 -8.69 -3.58 -18.60
C ASN A 94 -9.69 -3.54 -19.77
N ALA A 95 -10.99 -3.51 -19.49
CA ALA A 95 -12.03 -3.37 -20.52
C ALA A 95 -11.92 -2.02 -21.24
N PHE A 96 -11.66 -0.93 -20.51
CA PHE A 96 -11.47 0.39 -21.13
C PHE A 96 -10.18 0.45 -21.97
N ILE A 97 -9.07 -0.09 -21.45
CA ILE A 97 -7.81 -0.19 -22.21
C ILE A 97 -8.02 -1.00 -23.50
N GLN A 98 -8.75 -2.11 -23.43
CA GLN A 98 -9.06 -2.92 -24.61
C GLN A 98 -9.89 -2.12 -25.64
N ALA A 99 -10.87 -1.33 -25.21
CA ALA A 99 -11.66 -0.48 -26.11
C ALA A 99 -10.77 0.58 -26.81
N ILE A 100 -9.85 1.22 -26.06
CA ILE A 100 -8.86 2.17 -26.63
C ILE A 100 -7.99 1.49 -27.67
N ASN A 101 -7.42 0.34 -27.34
CA ASN A 101 -6.54 -0.40 -28.25
C ASN A 101 -7.28 -0.89 -29.50
N SER A 102 -8.52 -1.36 -29.36
CA SER A 102 -9.38 -1.78 -30.47
C SER A 102 -9.75 -0.63 -31.40
N ALA A 103 -9.84 0.59 -30.87
CA ALA A 103 -10.00 1.81 -31.67
C ALA A 103 -8.68 2.30 -32.31
N GLY A 104 -7.55 1.61 -32.05
CA GLY A 104 -6.22 1.92 -32.55
C GLY A 104 -5.47 2.99 -31.75
N GLY A 105 -5.90 3.30 -30.53
CA GLY A 105 -5.15 4.09 -29.56
C GLY A 105 -4.08 3.27 -28.87
N THR A 106 -3.27 3.93 -28.05
CA THR A 106 -2.25 3.30 -27.21
C THR A 106 -2.34 3.83 -25.79
N VAL A 107 -2.07 2.97 -24.80
CA VAL A 107 -2.08 3.30 -23.37
C VAL A 107 -0.72 3.00 -22.77
N SER A 108 -0.20 3.95 -21.98
CA SER A 108 0.98 3.76 -21.14
C SER A 108 0.60 4.06 -19.70
N ILE A 109 0.80 3.09 -18.79
CA ILE A 109 0.46 3.21 -17.37
C ILE A 109 1.63 3.87 -16.66
N ALA A 110 1.38 4.97 -15.95
CA ALA A 110 2.37 5.69 -15.17
C ALA A 110 2.35 5.28 -13.69
N ALA A 111 1.17 5.02 -13.11
CA ALA A 111 1.03 4.55 -11.75
C ALA A 111 -0.28 3.78 -11.53
N THR A 112 -0.23 2.77 -10.65
CA THR A 112 -1.40 2.02 -10.17
C THR A 112 -1.43 2.03 -8.65
N TYR A 113 -0.71 1.12 -8.00
CA TYR A 113 -0.64 1.00 -6.55
C TYR A 113 0.53 1.81 -5.98
N ARG A 114 0.25 2.62 -4.97
CA ARG A 114 1.28 3.25 -4.15
C ARG A 114 1.28 2.59 -2.79
N PRO A 115 2.36 1.86 -2.41
CA PRO A 115 2.47 1.30 -1.06
C PRO A 115 2.29 2.38 0.02
N PRO A 116 1.62 2.08 1.14
CA PRO A 116 1.49 3.01 2.26
C PRO A 116 2.83 3.51 2.78
N GLU A 117 3.86 2.65 2.75
CA GLU A 117 5.24 2.97 3.13
C GLU A 117 5.81 4.08 2.24
N ARG A 118 5.57 4.00 0.93
CA ARG A 118 5.99 5.06 0.00
C ARG A 118 5.24 6.36 0.25
N ALA A 119 3.93 6.29 0.51
CA ALA A 119 3.13 7.48 0.82
C ALA A 119 3.63 8.15 2.11
N TYR A 120 3.96 7.36 3.14
CA TYR A 120 4.57 7.83 4.38
C TYR A 120 5.92 8.52 4.13
N LEU A 121 6.83 7.88 3.40
CA LEU A 121 8.16 8.45 3.09
C LEU A 121 8.02 9.79 2.34
N MET A 122 7.17 9.85 1.33
CA MET A 122 6.90 11.07 0.56
C MET A 122 6.30 12.17 1.45
N HIS A 123 5.30 11.84 2.26
CA HIS A 123 4.61 12.78 3.14
C HIS A 123 5.58 13.46 4.12
N TYR A 124 6.35 12.66 4.84
CA TYR A 124 7.24 13.19 5.87
C TYR A 124 8.52 13.82 5.31
N ALA A 125 9.05 13.30 4.20
CA ALA A 125 10.12 13.99 3.47
C ALA A 125 9.69 15.40 3.07
N TRP A 126 8.46 15.57 2.55
CA TRP A 126 7.93 16.89 2.21
C TRP A 126 7.79 17.80 3.44
N LYS A 127 7.22 17.29 4.53
CA LYS A 127 7.00 18.08 5.77
C LYS A 127 8.30 18.53 6.41
N ILE A 128 9.31 17.65 6.52
CA ILE A 128 10.62 18.02 7.06
C ILE A 128 11.32 19.01 6.13
N ALA A 129 11.34 18.74 4.82
CA ALA A 129 11.98 19.61 3.83
C ALA A 129 11.43 21.04 3.83
N ASN A 130 10.14 21.22 4.17
CA ASN A 130 9.46 22.52 4.26
C ASN A 130 9.33 23.05 5.70
N GLY A 131 9.93 22.36 6.69
CA GLY A 131 9.98 22.82 8.10
C GLY A 131 8.64 22.76 8.84
N THR A 132 7.66 21.97 8.36
CA THR A 132 6.34 21.86 8.97
C THR A 132 6.25 20.76 10.03
N ILE A 133 7.31 19.93 10.17
CA ILE A 133 7.50 18.97 11.26
C ILE A 133 8.98 18.89 11.61
N GLN A 134 9.30 18.66 12.88
CA GLN A 134 10.67 18.37 13.29
C GLN A 134 10.99 16.90 13.00
N PRO A 135 12.24 16.54 12.62
CA PRO A 135 12.62 15.16 12.30
C PRO A 135 12.35 14.16 13.41
N ASP A 136 12.62 14.53 14.67
CA ASP A 136 12.38 13.72 15.89
C ASP A 136 10.89 13.56 16.26
N ARG A 137 10.00 14.27 15.56
CA ARG A 137 8.54 14.22 15.77
C ARG A 137 7.80 13.44 14.72
N VAL A 138 8.49 12.83 13.78
CA VAL A 138 7.86 11.98 12.77
C VAL A 138 7.40 10.67 13.43
N PRO A 139 6.10 10.30 13.31
CA PRO A 139 5.64 9.02 13.86
C PRO A 139 6.29 7.87 13.11
N THR A 140 6.60 6.79 13.82
CA THR A 140 7.12 5.57 13.20
C THR A 140 6.06 4.86 12.36
N MET A 141 6.51 4.13 11.34
CA MET A 141 5.65 3.27 10.52
C MET A 141 6.20 1.85 10.52
N ALA A 142 5.34 0.87 10.78
CA ALA A 142 5.71 -0.54 10.73
C ALA A 142 6.25 -0.91 9.33
N GLY A 143 7.37 -1.61 9.26
CA GLY A 143 8.02 -1.99 8.01
C GLY A 143 8.93 -0.92 7.40
N VAL A 144 9.00 0.29 7.99
CA VAL A 144 9.88 1.38 7.55
C VAL A 144 10.87 1.73 8.64
N ASN A 145 12.09 1.18 8.55
CA ASN A 145 13.15 1.36 9.54
C ASN A 145 14.00 2.60 9.23
N ILE A 146 13.35 3.74 9.08
CA ILE A 146 13.99 5.01 8.74
C ILE A 146 14.25 5.87 9.98
N GLU A 147 15.45 6.46 10.05
CA GLU A 147 15.79 7.51 11.02
C GLU A 147 15.77 8.87 10.31
N TRP A 148 14.89 9.75 10.76
CA TRP A 148 14.75 11.08 10.19
C TRP A 148 15.68 12.10 10.85
N ASP A 149 16.04 11.89 12.13
CA ASP A 149 16.93 12.78 12.85
C ASP A 149 18.40 12.35 12.66
N HIS A 150 19.17 13.19 12.01
CA HIS A 150 20.60 13.01 11.77
C HIS A 150 21.47 13.62 12.91
N GLY A 151 20.86 13.91 14.09
CA GLY A 151 21.54 14.63 15.18
C GLY A 151 21.83 16.10 14.88
N ASN A 152 21.47 16.58 13.70
CA ASN A 152 21.63 17.94 13.24
C ASN A 152 20.48 18.32 12.31
N LYS A 153 19.75 19.38 12.68
CA LYS A 153 18.58 19.84 11.93
C LYS A 153 18.86 20.09 10.44
N GLN A 154 19.99 20.71 10.12
CA GLN A 154 20.32 21.03 8.72
C GLN A 154 20.58 19.75 7.91
N SER A 155 21.25 18.76 8.48
CA SER A 155 21.50 17.46 7.85
C SER A 155 20.18 16.71 7.59
N SER A 156 19.29 16.65 8.58
CA SER A 156 17.97 16.04 8.47
C SER A 156 17.13 16.71 7.37
N VAL A 157 17.10 18.05 7.32
CA VAL A 157 16.37 18.81 6.29
C VAL A 157 16.99 18.58 4.91
N ASN A 158 18.31 18.50 4.79
CA ASN A 158 18.97 18.25 3.50
C ASN A 158 18.67 16.83 2.98
N ALA A 159 18.67 15.83 3.86
CA ALA A 159 18.29 14.46 3.52
C ALA A 159 16.82 14.37 3.04
N ALA A 160 15.90 15.02 3.77
CA ALA A 160 14.50 15.10 3.38
C ALA A 160 14.28 15.85 2.04
N LYS A 161 15.05 16.93 1.79
CA LYS A 161 15.04 17.61 0.49
C LYS A 161 15.54 16.74 -0.65
N ALA A 162 16.57 15.92 -0.41
CA ALA A 162 17.06 14.96 -1.40
C ALA A 162 15.97 13.93 -1.74
N MET A 163 15.26 13.40 -0.74
CA MET A 163 14.11 12.51 -0.96
C MET A 163 12.99 13.21 -1.72
N LYS A 164 12.56 14.42 -1.30
CA LYS A 164 11.53 15.24 -1.99
C LYS A 164 11.86 15.42 -3.47
N THR A 165 13.12 15.75 -3.77
CA THR A 165 13.62 15.93 -5.15
C THR A 165 13.63 14.61 -5.89
N GLY A 166 14.12 13.53 -5.28
CA GLY A 166 14.15 12.20 -5.89
C GLY A 166 12.77 11.64 -6.21
N TYR A 167 11.76 11.96 -5.38
CA TYR A 167 10.36 11.63 -5.67
C TYR A 167 9.69 12.58 -6.69
N GLY A 168 10.34 13.66 -7.12
CA GLY A 168 9.79 14.65 -8.04
C GLY A 168 8.61 15.45 -7.47
N MET A 169 8.56 15.64 -6.14
CA MET A 169 7.39 16.19 -5.46
C MET A 169 7.27 17.70 -5.60
N LYS A 170 6.14 18.16 -6.13
CA LYS A 170 5.74 19.58 -6.15
C LYS A 170 4.81 19.94 -4.98
N HIS A 171 4.03 18.95 -4.53
CA HIS A 171 3.05 19.07 -3.45
C HIS A 171 3.24 17.96 -2.44
N ILE A 172 2.63 18.11 -1.24
CA ILE A 172 2.63 17.07 -0.22
C ILE A 172 1.85 15.85 -0.71
N ALA A 173 2.39 14.65 -0.52
CA ALA A 173 1.64 13.42 -0.74
C ALA A 173 0.67 13.19 0.41
N ALA A 174 -0.57 12.84 0.12
CA ALA A 174 -1.50 12.34 1.14
C ALA A 174 -1.08 10.94 1.59
N LEU A 175 -1.32 10.61 2.86
CA LEU A 175 -1.04 9.29 3.43
C LEU A 175 -2.01 8.24 2.91
N ASP A 176 -3.27 8.62 2.75
CA ASP A 176 -4.32 7.78 2.20
C ASP A 176 -4.83 8.38 0.90
N THR A 177 -4.84 7.57 -0.15
CA THR A 177 -5.24 7.95 -1.51
C THR A 177 -5.90 6.76 -2.21
N ASN A 178 -6.59 7.04 -3.32
CA ASN A 178 -7.11 5.98 -4.17
C ASN A 178 -6.01 5.06 -4.73
N HIS A 179 -4.76 5.53 -4.84
CA HIS A 179 -3.62 4.68 -5.19
C HIS A 179 -3.24 3.72 -4.07
N THR A 180 -3.27 4.17 -2.79
CA THR A 180 -3.02 3.27 -1.65
C THR A 180 -4.13 2.24 -1.48
N SER A 181 -5.37 2.60 -1.86
CA SER A 181 -6.54 1.72 -1.86
C SER A 181 -6.67 0.85 -3.11
N ARG A 182 -5.72 0.92 -4.06
CA ARG A 182 -5.73 0.17 -5.33
C ARG A 182 -6.93 0.46 -6.23
N THR A 183 -7.49 1.67 -6.14
CA THR A 183 -8.67 2.11 -6.88
C THR A 183 -8.41 3.34 -7.76
N ALA A 184 -7.15 3.60 -8.08
CA ALA A 184 -6.74 4.65 -9.02
C ALA A 184 -5.68 4.13 -10.00
N ILE A 185 -5.63 4.76 -11.16
CA ILE A 185 -4.64 4.54 -12.20
C ILE A 185 -4.27 5.86 -12.86
N ASP A 186 -2.98 6.13 -12.99
CA ASP A 186 -2.46 7.18 -13.86
C ASP A 186 -2.05 6.57 -15.19
N MET A 187 -2.66 7.00 -16.28
CA MET A 187 -2.33 6.50 -17.61
C MET A 187 -2.32 7.61 -18.65
N ASN A 188 -1.43 7.46 -19.63
CA ASN A 188 -1.38 8.30 -20.80
C ASN A 188 -2.04 7.57 -21.98
N VAL A 189 -3.03 8.22 -22.58
CA VAL A 189 -3.72 7.72 -23.77
C VAL A 189 -3.29 8.56 -24.95
N SER A 190 -2.88 7.93 -26.04
CA SER A 190 -2.45 8.60 -27.28
C SER A 190 -3.08 7.96 -28.52
N GLY A 191 -3.02 8.71 -29.64
CA GLY A 191 -3.45 8.23 -30.93
C GLY A 191 -4.98 8.15 -31.10
N MET A 192 -5.79 8.79 -30.24
CA MET A 192 -7.26 8.68 -30.29
C MET A 192 -7.95 9.78 -31.10
N ILE A 193 -7.31 10.95 -31.26
CA ILE A 193 -7.93 12.08 -32.00
C ILE A 193 -8.27 11.66 -33.44
N GLY A 194 -9.50 11.93 -33.84
CA GLY A 194 -10.04 11.55 -35.14
C GLY A 194 -10.58 10.11 -35.22
N LYS A 195 -10.37 9.28 -34.22
CA LYS A 195 -10.85 7.89 -34.17
C LYS A 195 -12.25 7.77 -33.55
N THR A 196 -12.86 6.61 -33.72
CA THR A 196 -14.15 6.26 -33.12
C THR A 196 -13.92 5.11 -32.16
N ILE A 197 -14.39 5.26 -30.92
CA ILE A 197 -14.33 4.25 -29.86
C ILE A 197 -15.76 3.82 -29.48
N LEU A 198 -15.91 2.61 -28.95
CA LEU A 198 -17.17 2.14 -28.39
C LEU A 198 -17.20 2.40 -26.89
N SER A 199 -18.31 2.95 -26.39
CA SER A 199 -18.67 2.91 -24.98
C SER A 199 -19.05 1.47 -24.58
N LYS A 200 -19.14 1.20 -23.29
CA LYS A 200 -19.51 -0.14 -22.79
C LYS A 200 -20.86 -0.64 -23.27
N ASP A 201 -21.80 0.27 -23.53
CA ASP A 201 -23.14 -0.01 -24.10
C ASP A 201 -23.16 -0.17 -25.62
N GLY A 202 -21.99 -0.09 -26.29
CA GLY A 202 -21.86 -0.20 -27.74
C GLY A 202 -22.06 1.12 -28.51
N THR A 203 -22.30 2.24 -27.83
CA THR A 203 -22.43 3.56 -28.47
C THR A 203 -21.11 3.98 -29.10
N LYS A 204 -21.16 4.43 -30.36
CA LYS A 204 -19.98 4.94 -31.09
C LYS A 204 -19.72 6.40 -30.72
N VAL A 205 -18.53 6.70 -30.23
CA VAL A 205 -18.09 8.05 -29.87
C VAL A 205 -16.91 8.47 -30.75
N LYS A 206 -17.06 9.57 -31.49
CA LYS A 206 -15.98 10.16 -32.28
C LYS A 206 -15.12 11.05 -31.38
N ILE A 207 -13.85 10.74 -31.25
CA ILE A 207 -12.90 11.50 -30.41
C ILE A 207 -12.36 12.70 -31.17
N LYS A 208 -12.77 13.90 -30.77
CA LYS A 208 -12.30 15.19 -31.31
C LYS A 208 -11.33 15.86 -30.36
N ALA A 209 -11.53 15.67 -29.06
CA ALA A 209 -10.67 16.16 -27.99
C ALA A 209 -10.41 15.05 -26.97
N ALA A 210 -9.39 15.21 -26.16
CA ALA A 210 -9.06 14.23 -25.13
C ALA A 210 -10.18 14.07 -24.07
N SER A 211 -10.93 15.13 -23.80
CA SER A 211 -12.09 15.12 -22.91
C SER A 211 -13.23 14.20 -23.38
N ASP A 212 -13.31 13.91 -24.69
CA ASP A 212 -14.33 13.00 -25.21
C ASP A 212 -14.13 11.55 -24.72
N LEU A 213 -12.93 11.22 -24.21
CA LEU A 213 -12.64 9.93 -23.57
C LEU A 213 -13.22 9.81 -22.16
N TYR A 214 -13.54 10.91 -21.47
CA TYR A 214 -14.04 10.86 -20.10
C TYR A 214 -15.38 10.16 -19.96
N PRO A 215 -16.43 10.51 -20.75
CA PRO A 215 -17.69 9.79 -20.70
C PRO A 215 -17.55 8.34 -21.18
N VAL A 216 -16.63 8.07 -22.12
CA VAL A 216 -16.36 6.69 -22.55
C VAL A 216 -15.75 5.89 -21.38
N GLY A 217 -14.72 6.41 -20.72
CA GLY A 217 -14.15 5.78 -19.53
C GLY A 217 -15.18 5.55 -18.44
N ALA A 218 -16.02 6.57 -18.17
CA ALA A 218 -17.09 6.48 -17.18
C ALA A 218 -18.08 5.34 -17.49
N SER A 219 -18.38 5.08 -18.77
CA SER A 219 -19.24 3.95 -19.16
C SER A 219 -18.66 2.59 -18.76
N TYR A 220 -17.33 2.48 -18.66
CA TYR A 220 -16.63 1.29 -18.17
C TYR A 220 -16.44 1.27 -16.64
N GLY A 221 -16.83 2.34 -15.93
CA GLY A 221 -16.59 2.51 -14.49
C GLY A 221 -15.25 3.16 -14.16
N VAL A 222 -14.64 3.83 -15.13
CA VAL A 222 -13.32 4.47 -15.07
C VAL A 222 -13.52 5.98 -15.22
N HIS A 223 -13.49 6.75 -14.11
CA HIS A 223 -13.83 8.16 -14.07
C HIS A 223 -12.62 9.06 -13.98
N LYS A 224 -12.60 10.18 -14.70
CA LYS A 224 -11.59 11.23 -14.53
C LYS A 224 -11.77 11.93 -13.19
N LEU A 225 -10.68 12.10 -12.43
CA LEU A 225 -10.68 12.95 -11.25
C LEU A 225 -10.49 14.42 -11.68
N GLU A 226 -11.56 15.21 -11.61
CA GLU A 226 -11.56 16.60 -12.07
C GLU A 226 -10.81 17.55 -11.13
N SER A 227 -10.71 17.18 -9.83
CA SER A 227 -10.02 17.99 -8.81
C SER A 227 -8.50 17.93 -8.89
N ASP A 228 -7.95 17.04 -9.73
CA ASP A 228 -6.51 16.92 -9.95
C ASP A 228 -6.18 17.52 -11.32
N PRO A 229 -5.69 18.79 -11.35
CA PRO A 229 -5.31 19.41 -12.61
C PRO A 229 -4.18 18.59 -13.27
N PRO A 230 -4.14 18.55 -14.62
CA PRO A 230 -3.08 17.85 -15.33
C PRO A 230 -1.72 18.44 -14.94
N HIS A 231 -0.88 17.57 -14.38
CA HIS A 231 0.53 17.90 -14.15
C HIS A 231 1.29 17.88 -15.46
#